data_abed60658e60864a7ce2308805bc5e45
#
_entry.id   abed60658e60864a7ce2308805bc5e45
#
_cell.length_a   1.000
_cell.length_b   1.000
_cell.length_c   1.000
_cell.angle_alpha   90.00
_cell.angle_beta   90.00
_cell.angle_gamma   90.00
#
_symmetry.space_group_name_H-M   'P 1'
#
loop_
_entity.id
_entity.type
_entity.pdbx_description
1 polymer ?
#
loop_
_entity_poly.entity_id
_entity_poly.type
_entity_poly.pdbx_seq_one_letter_code
_entity_poly.pdbx_strand_id
1 'polypeptide(L)' 'MVKIKQTTILIYLLAIQKLSKKRKGIKNNDLAKILNVNRSSVSEMLDKLRSEDYLEKDFRLTSKGTRFIQNYKNRFI' A
#
# COMPACT_ATOMS: atom_id res chain seq x y z
N MET A 1 17.65 3.70 -11.22
CA MET A 1 16.25 3.66 -10.83
C MET A 1 16.00 2.53 -9.84
N VAL A 2 15.51 2.84 -8.67
CA VAL A 2 15.30 1.83 -7.63
C VAL A 2 13.94 1.16 -7.84
N LYS A 3 13.97 -0.14 -8.12
CA LYS A 3 12.74 -0.90 -8.21
C LYS A 3 12.21 -1.22 -6.81
N ILE A 4 10.92 -1.01 -6.60
CA ILE A 4 10.29 -1.38 -5.35
C ILE A 4 10.17 -2.90 -5.30
N LYS A 5 10.56 -3.50 -4.18
CA LYS A 5 10.40 -4.94 -3.99
C LYS A 5 8.93 -5.29 -3.93
N GLN A 6 8.56 -6.41 -4.53
CA GLN A 6 7.17 -6.87 -4.54
C GLN A 6 6.63 -7.08 -3.13
N THR A 7 7.48 -7.58 -2.23
CA THR A 7 7.09 -7.77 -0.84
C THR A 7 6.76 -6.44 -0.16
N THR A 8 7.51 -5.38 -0.47
CA THR A 8 7.24 -4.05 0.07
C THR A 8 5.91 -3.51 -0.44
N ILE A 9 5.64 -3.68 -1.73
CA ILE A 9 4.36 -3.29 -2.31
C ILE A 9 3.22 -4.01 -1.58
N LEU A 10 3.35 -5.31 -1.40
CA LEU A 10 2.34 -6.12 -0.74
C LEU A 10 2.07 -5.65 0.69
N ILE A 11 3.12 -5.38 1.44
CA ILE A 11 3.00 -4.91 2.83
C ILE A 11 2.21 -3.60 2.90
N TYR A 12 2.55 -2.65 2.04
CA TYR A 12 1.85 -1.36 2.01
C TYR A 12 0.39 -1.52 1.58
N LEU A 13 0.13 -2.30 0.55
CA LEU A 13 -1.24 -2.51 0.07
C LEU A 13 -2.11 -3.21 1.11
N LEU A 14 -1.55 -4.20 1.80
CA LEU A 14 -2.27 -4.91 2.86
C LEU A 14 -2.57 -3.98 4.04
N ALA A 15 -1.61 -3.15 4.41
CA ALA A 15 -1.80 -2.19 5.50
C ALA A 15 -2.90 -1.19 5.14
N ILE A 16 -2.90 -0.69 3.93
CA ILE A 16 -3.91 0.25 3.45
C ILE A 16 -5.29 -0.42 3.44
N GLN A 17 -5.36 -1.65 2.94
CA GLN A 17 -6.62 -2.40 2.89
C GLN A 17 -7.19 -2.61 4.30
N LYS A 18 -6.33 -2.99 5.23
CA LYS A 18 -6.73 -3.23 6.61
C LYS A 18 -7.25 -1.95 7.27
N LEU A 19 -6.54 -0.84 7.10
CA LEU A 19 -6.94 0.46 7.67
C LEU A 19 -8.25 0.95 7.05
N SER A 20 -8.43 0.76 5.75
CA SER A 20 -9.65 1.17 5.05
C SER A 20 -10.90 0.48 5.61
N LYS A 21 -10.76 -0.74 6.06
CA LYS A 21 -11.88 -1.48 6.65
C LYS A 21 -12.22 -0.99 8.05
N LYS A 22 -11.23 -0.47 8.78
CA LYS A 22 -11.42 -0.08 10.18
C LYS A 22 -11.87 1.36 10.35
N ARG A 23 -11.46 2.25 9.44
CA ARG A 23 -11.75 3.67 9.60
C ARG A 23 -11.71 4.39 8.26
N LYS A 24 -12.44 5.50 8.19
CA LYS A 24 -12.37 6.42 7.06
C LYS A 24 -11.28 7.47 7.35
N GLY A 25 -10.73 8.05 6.31
CA GLY A 25 -9.76 9.13 6.47
C GLY A 25 -8.38 8.68 6.94
N ILE A 26 -7.85 7.65 6.28
CA ILE A 26 -6.48 7.19 6.52
C ILE A 26 -5.50 8.31 6.19
N LYS A 27 -4.47 8.45 7.03
CA LYS A 27 -3.40 9.44 6.81
C LYS A 27 -2.06 8.73 6.73
N ASN A 28 -1.07 9.42 6.15
CA ASN A 28 0.30 8.90 6.07
C ASN A 28 0.81 8.49 7.44
N ASN A 29 0.48 9.24 8.46
CA ASN A 29 0.91 8.96 9.83
C ASN A 29 0.38 7.61 10.34
N ASP A 30 -0.83 7.24 9.93
CA ASP A 30 -1.41 5.95 10.32
C ASP A 30 -0.59 4.79 9.77
N LEU A 31 -0.17 4.91 8.51
CA LEU A 31 0.68 3.90 7.88
C LEU A 31 2.07 3.88 8.50
N ALA A 32 2.62 5.05 8.79
CA ALA A 32 3.94 5.15 9.42
C ALA A 32 3.97 4.43 10.75
N LYS A 33 2.92 4.59 11.54
CA LYS A 33 2.82 3.90 12.85
C LYS A 33 2.68 2.40 12.70
N ILE A 34 1.79 1.97 11.82
CA ILE A 34 1.50 0.54 11.67
C ILE A 34 2.70 -0.22 11.10
N LEU A 35 3.44 0.41 10.18
CA LEU A 35 4.59 -0.19 9.54
C LEU A 35 5.91 0.12 10.23
N ASN A 36 5.86 0.97 11.25
CA ASN A 36 7.05 1.39 12.01
C ASN A 36 8.12 2.00 11.10
N VAL A 37 7.73 2.93 10.27
CA VAL A 37 8.63 3.63 9.35
C VAL A 37 8.39 5.14 9.46
N ASN A 38 9.28 5.93 8.85
CA ASN A 38 9.14 7.39 8.84
C ASN A 38 8.02 7.83 7.90
N ARG A 39 7.37 8.95 8.24
CA ARG A 39 6.32 9.50 7.38
C ARG A 39 6.84 9.87 5.99
N SER A 40 8.08 10.34 5.91
CA SER A 40 8.69 10.67 4.62
C SER A 40 8.83 9.43 3.74
N SER A 41 9.19 8.29 4.35
CA SER A 41 9.27 7.02 3.63
C SER A 41 7.91 6.59 3.12
N VAL A 42 6.87 6.78 3.94
CA VAL A 42 5.50 6.46 3.53
C VAL A 42 5.09 7.33 2.34
N SER A 43 5.34 8.65 2.42
CA SER A 43 5.00 9.56 1.33
C SER A 43 5.66 9.17 0.02
N GLU A 44 6.95 8.87 0.06
CA GLU A 44 7.70 8.42 -1.13
C GLU A 44 7.11 7.14 -1.70
N MET A 45 6.82 6.17 -0.84
CA MET A 45 6.27 4.90 -1.28
C MET A 45 4.87 5.05 -1.87
N LEU A 46 4.04 5.89 -1.26
CA LEU A 46 2.70 6.16 -1.79
C LEU A 46 2.77 6.79 -3.17
N ASP A 47 3.70 7.73 -3.38
CA ASP A 47 3.89 8.34 -4.70
C ASP A 47 4.27 7.30 -5.74
N LYS A 48 5.15 6.37 -5.36
CA LYS A 48 5.56 5.29 -6.26
C LYS A 48 4.41 4.34 -6.56
N LEU A 49 3.62 3.99 -5.54
CA LEU A 49 2.46 3.12 -5.72
C LEU A 49 1.43 3.77 -6.64
N ARG A 50 1.22 5.08 -6.52
CA ARG A 50 0.31 5.79 -7.40
C ARG A 50 0.85 5.85 -8.83
N SER A 51 2.14 6.10 -9.00
CA SER A 51 2.75 6.15 -10.33
C SER A 51 2.74 4.79 -11.02
N GLU A 52 2.76 3.71 -10.25
CA GLU A 52 2.66 2.34 -10.77
C GLU A 52 1.22 1.85 -10.85
N ASP A 53 0.27 2.72 -10.55
CA ASP A 53 -1.16 2.44 -10.70
C ASP A 53 -1.72 1.42 -9.71
N TYR A 54 -1.08 1.27 -8.57
CA TYR A 54 -1.60 0.42 -7.48
C TYR A 54 -2.59 1.16 -6.60
N LEU A 55 -2.46 2.49 -6.51
CA LEU A 55 -3.32 3.33 -5.69
C LEU A 55 -3.90 4.47 -6.52
N GLU A 56 -5.10 4.89 -6.15
CA GLU A 56 -5.71 6.10 -6.69
C GLU A 56 -5.15 7.30 -5.92
N LYS A 57 -5.68 8.51 -6.19
CA LYS A 57 -5.19 9.75 -5.57
C LYS A 57 -5.27 9.74 -4.06
N ASP A 58 -6.23 9.03 -3.51
CA ASP A 58 -6.37 8.86 -2.07
C ASP A 58 -5.84 7.48 -1.66
N PHE A 59 -6.36 6.91 -0.58
CA PHE A 59 -5.91 5.61 -0.09
C PHE A 59 -6.76 4.46 -0.62
N ARG A 60 -7.35 4.60 -1.79
CA ARG A 60 -8.10 3.53 -2.43
C ARG A 60 -7.20 2.69 -3.31
N LEU A 61 -7.36 1.38 -3.21
CA LEU A 61 -6.66 0.46 -4.09
C LEU A 61 -7.33 0.46 -5.46
N THR A 62 -6.50 0.46 -6.50
CA THR A 62 -7.00 0.27 -7.86
C THR A 62 -7.31 -1.22 -8.08
N SER A 63 -7.91 -1.54 -9.23
CA SER A 63 -8.10 -2.94 -9.62
C SER A 63 -6.77 -3.68 -9.66
N LYS A 64 -5.72 -3.01 -10.15
CA LYS A 64 -4.38 -3.58 -10.20
C LYS A 64 -3.85 -3.89 -8.80
N GLY A 65 -4.03 -2.96 -7.86
CA GLY A 65 -3.60 -3.15 -6.47
C GLY A 65 -4.31 -4.32 -5.81
N THR A 66 -5.63 -4.39 -5.98
CA THR A 66 -6.43 -5.49 -5.42
C THR A 66 -6.02 -6.83 -6.02
N ARG A 67 -5.81 -6.86 -7.33
CA ARG A 67 -5.38 -8.09 -8.02
C ARG A 67 -4.01 -8.53 -7.54
N PHE A 68 -3.11 -7.59 -7.29
CA PHE A 68 -1.78 -7.89 -6.78
C PHE A 68 -1.87 -8.65 -5.44
N ILE A 69 -2.72 -8.16 -4.54
CA ILE A 69 -2.93 -8.81 -3.24
C ILE A 69 -3.49 -10.22 -3.43
N GLN A 70 -4.50 -10.38 -4.28
CA GLN A 70 -5.12 -11.67 -4.51
C GLN A 70 -4.14 -12.68 -5.10
N ASN A 71 -3.30 -12.25 -6.02
CA ASN A 71 -2.28 -13.13 -6.61
C ASN A 71 -1.32 -13.66 -5.55
N TYR A 72 -0.94 -12.83 -4.60
CA TYR A 72 -0.07 -13.28 -3.51
C TYR A 72 -0.78 -14.24 -2.58
N LYS A 73 -2.03 -13.95 -2.22
CA LYS A 73 -2.81 -14.85 -1.39
C LYS A 73 -2.96 -16.23 -2.03
N ASN A 74 -3.21 -16.26 -3.33
CA ASN A 74 -3.38 -17.51 -4.05
C ASN A 74 -2.09 -18.34 -4.11
N ARG A 75 -0.94 -17.68 -4.06
CA ARG A 75 0.35 -18.38 -4.08
C ARG A 75 0.69 -19.08 -2.78
N PHE A 76 0.18 -18.57 -1.67
CA PHE A 76 0.55 -19.05 -0.34
C PHE A 76 -0.53 -19.88 0.34
N ILE A 77 -1.57 -20.19 -0.37
CA ILE A 77 -2.65 -21.05 0.15
C ILE A 77 -2.52 -22.46 -0.42
#